data_821cbeaa7ade6858cade899258c0d424
#
_entry.id   821cbeaa7ade6858cade899258c0d424
#
_cell.length_a   1.000
_cell.length_b   1.000
_cell.length_c   1.000
_cell.angle_alpha   90.00
_cell.angle_beta   90.00
_cell.angle_gamma   90.00
#
_symmetry.space_group_name_H-M   'P 1'
#
loop_
_entity.id
_entity.type
_entity.pdbx_description
1 polymer ?
#
loop_
_entity_poly.entity_id
_entity_poly.type
_entity_poly.pdbx_seq_one_letter_code
_entity_poly.pdbx_strand_id
1 'polypeptide(L)'
;MLNIMERFPLAQFGHNSAEALHAMIEAKKLAYADMYRYVADPNFSQVPVHGMLSKEYASQRAKMVEMAKANCDVLPGEPELPTRGDTTYLSVTDSDGNMVSLIQSNFSEFGSGLVADGTGFALHNRGGLFSVDPDSPNKLAGHKRPLHTIIPGFMTNGQERIAFGIMGGFNQAQAHAQFCLLYTSRCV
;
A
#
# COMPACT_ATOMS: atom_id res chain seq x y z
N MET A 1 -0.64 -7.39 4.20
CA MET A 1 0.05 -8.06 3.09
C MET A 1 1.25 -8.87 3.58
N LEU A 2 2.30 -8.28 4.12
CA LEU A 2 3.49 -9.03 4.61
C LEU A 2 3.13 -10.15 5.59
N ASN A 3 2.27 -9.90 6.56
CA ASN A 3 1.83 -10.92 7.52
C ASN A 3 1.09 -12.12 6.88
N ILE A 4 0.49 -11.94 5.70
CA ILE A 4 -0.09 -13.04 4.91
C ILE A 4 1.02 -13.77 4.17
N MET A 5 1.93 -13.04 3.53
CA MET A 5 3.03 -13.60 2.74
C MET A 5 3.99 -14.46 3.59
N GLU A 6 4.26 -14.07 4.83
CA GLU A 6 5.12 -14.85 5.74
C GLU A 6 4.57 -16.25 6.10
N ARG A 7 3.31 -16.55 5.76
CA ARG A 7 2.71 -17.87 5.95
C ARG A 7 3.09 -18.87 4.86
N PHE A 8 3.81 -18.41 3.83
CA PHE A 8 4.28 -19.23 2.73
C PHE A 8 5.80 -19.34 2.77
N PRO A 9 6.37 -20.50 2.40
CA PRO A 9 7.83 -20.69 2.39
C PRO A 9 8.46 -20.06 1.15
N LEU A 10 8.34 -18.72 1.02
CA LEU A 10 8.73 -17.96 -0.17
C LEU A 10 10.21 -18.15 -0.52
N ALA A 11 11.09 -18.28 0.48
CA ALA A 11 12.51 -18.56 0.25
C ALA A 11 12.74 -19.91 -0.44
N GLN A 12 11.92 -20.93 -0.12
CA GLN A 12 12.03 -22.26 -0.72
C GLN A 12 11.45 -22.30 -2.14
N PHE A 13 10.46 -21.45 -2.43
CA PHE A 13 9.90 -21.34 -3.78
C PHE A 13 10.90 -20.80 -4.78
N GLY A 14 11.86 -19.99 -4.32
CA GLY A 14 12.84 -19.31 -5.16
C GLY A 14 12.34 -17.95 -5.69
N HIS A 15 13.30 -17.09 -5.99
CA HIS A 15 13.02 -15.73 -6.46
C HIS A 15 12.31 -15.74 -7.82
N ASN A 16 11.16 -15.06 -7.90
CA ASN A 16 10.32 -14.96 -9.11
C ASN A 16 9.82 -16.30 -9.69
N SER A 17 9.80 -17.37 -8.88
CA SER A 17 9.13 -18.60 -9.29
C SER A 17 7.62 -18.40 -9.43
N ALA A 18 6.96 -19.28 -10.16
CA ALA A 18 5.50 -19.24 -10.32
C ALA A 18 4.79 -19.34 -8.97
N GLU A 19 5.29 -20.20 -8.07
CA GLU A 19 4.74 -20.41 -6.73
C GLU A 19 4.91 -19.15 -5.86
N ALA A 20 6.09 -18.52 -5.89
CA ALA A 20 6.35 -17.29 -5.14
C ALA A 20 5.46 -16.14 -5.65
N LEU A 21 5.39 -15.95 -6.96
CA LEU A 21 4.55 -14.93 -7.59
C LEU A 21 3.06 -15.18 -7.30
N HIS A 22 2.60 -16.43 -7.38
CA HIS A 22 1.23 -16.80 -7.05
C HIS A 22 0.88 -16.42 -5.61
N ALA A 23 1.68 -16.86 -4.63
CA ALA A 23 1.45 -16.54 -3.22
C ALA A 23 1.43 -15.02 -2.96
N MET A 24 2.34 -14.26 -3.58
CA MET A 24 2.39 -12.80 -3.45
C MET A 24 1.17 -12.11 -4.08
N ILE A 25 0.70 -12.57 -5.24
CA ILE A 25 -0.48 -12.02 -5.93
C ILE A 25 -1.74 -12.31 -5.11
N GLU A 26 -1.93 -13.54 -4.62
CA GLU A 26 -3.08 -13.89 -3.80
C GLU A 26 -3.08 -13.10 -2.47
N ALA A 27 -1.95 -12.99 -1.80
CA ALA A 27 -1.82 -12.17 -0.59
C ALA A 27 -2.12 -10.68 -0.84
N LYS A 28 -1.73 -10.15 -2.02
CA LYS A 28 -2.09 -8.80 -2.44
C LYS A 28 -3.61 -8.66 -2.59
N LYS A 29 -4.26 -9.55 -3.32
CA LYS A 29 -5.71 -9.51 -3.57
C LYS A 29 -6.48 -9.46 -2.26
N LEU A 30 -6.15 -10.34 -1.32
CA LEU A 30 -6.75 -10.38 0.02
C LEU A 30 -6.54 -9.08 0.80
N ALA A 31 -5.31 -8.59 0.83
CA ALA A 31 -4.98 -7.36 1.55
C ALA A 31 -5.64 -6.11 0.95
N TYR A 32 -5.79 -6.06 -0.38
CA TYR A 32 -6.46 -4.95 -1.06
C TYR A 32 -7.97 -4.99 -0.87
N ALA A 33 -8.59 -6.16 -0.87
CA ALA A 33 -10.00 -6.30 -0.50
C ALA A 33 -10.27 -5.72 0.89
N ASP A 34 -9.42 -6.02 1.87
CA ASP A 34 -9.51 -5.45 3.22
C ASP A 34 -9.24 -3.94 3.23
N MET A 35 -8.25 -3.47 2.46
CA MET A 35 -7.93 -2.05 2.35
C MET A 35 -9.14 -1.25 1.84
N TYR A 36 -9.75 -1.66 0.75
CA TYR A 36 -10.91 -0.98 0.17
C TYR A 36 -12.13 -1.01 1.10
N ARG A 37 -12.28 -2.07 1.89
CA ARG A 37 -13.40 -2.21 2.81
C ARG A 37 -13.25 -1.38 4.08
N TYR A 38 -12.03 -1.26 4.62
CA TYR A 38 -11.84 -0.77 5.99
C TYR A 38 -11.01 0.50 6.11
N VAL A 39 -10.10 0.78 5.14
CA VAL A 39 -9.17 1.91 5.28
C VAL A 39 -9.83 3.21 4.86
N ALA A 40 -9.93 4.14 5.81
CA ALA A 40 -10.50 5.46 5.63
C ALA A 40 -9.88 6.44 6.64
N ASP A 41 -10.34 7.69 6.65
CA ASP A 41 -9.91 8.67 7.66
C ASP A 41 -10.37 8.21 9.05
N PRO A 42 -9.45 7.95 10.01
CA PRO A 42 -9.79 7.44 11.34
C PRO A 42 -10.60 8.44 12.19
N ASN A 43 -10.64 9.71 11.82
CA ASN A 43 -11.50 10.71 12.47
C ASN A 43 -12.99 10.55 12.09
N PHE A 44 -13.27 9.80 11.04
CA PHE A 44 -14.61 9.60 10.49
C PHE A 44 -15.09 8.14 10.54
N SER A 45 -14.18 7.20 10.77
CA SER A 45 -14.49 5.76 10.74
C SER A 45 -13.62 4.99 11.71
N GLN A 46 -14.16 3.94 12.31
CA GLN A 46 -13.36 3.00 13.08
C GLN A 46 -12.60 2.07 12.13
N VAL A 47 -11.33 2.37 11.89
CA VAL A 47 -10.46 1.51 11.11
C VAL A 47 -9.89 0.42 12.03
N PRO A 48 -10.15 -0.89 11.78
CA PRO A 48 -9.72 -1.97 12.66
C PRO A 48 -8.22 -2.30 12.48
N VAL A 49 -7.35 -1.31 12.71
CA VAL A 49 -5.91 -1.39 12.45
C VAL A 49 -5.26 -2.58 13.16
N HIS A 50 -5.53 -2.76 14.47
CA HIS A 50 -4.97 -3.88 15.23
C HIS A 50 -5.40 -5.23 14.68
N GLY A 51 -6.68 -5.38 14.33
CA GLY A 51 -7.20 -6.61 13.71
C GLY A 51 -6.51 -6.90 12.37
N MET A 52 -6.46 -5.90 11.49
CA MET A 52 -5.86 -6.03 10.16
C MET A 52 -4.35 -6.34 10.22
N LEU A 53 -3.65 -5.91 11.26
CA LEU A 53 -2.22 -6.15 11.45
C LEU A 53 -1.92 -7.40 12.29
N SER A 54 -2.93 -8.06 12.86
CA SER A 54 -2.72 -9.23 13.71
C SER A 54 -2.24 -10.46 12.90
N LYS A 55 -1.43 -11.29 13.54
CA LYS A 55 -0.93 -12.54 12.94
C LYS A 55 -2.03 -13.59 12.80
N GLU A 56 -3.01 -13.56 13.71
CA GLU A 56 -4.19 -14.43 13.71
C GLU A 56 -5.05 -14.15 12.48
N TYR A 57 -5.36 -12.87 12.22
CA TYR A 57 -6.11 -12.47 11.04
C TYR A 57 -5.38 -12.81 9.74
N ALA A 58 -4.08 -12.52 9.69
CA ALA A 58 -3.24 -12.88 8.55
C ALA A 58 -3.24 -14.39 8.28
N SER A 59 -3.21 -15.22 9.34
CA SER A 59 -3.32 -16.68 9.21
C SER A 59 -4.67 -17.13 8.66
N GLN A 60 -5.76 -16.48 9.06
CA GLN A 60 -7.09 -16.77 8.51
C GLN A 60 -7.15 -16.41 7.03
N ARG A 61 -6.65 -15.23 6.66
CA ARG A 61 -6.60 -14.77 5.27
C ARG A 61 -5.72 -15.68 4.40
N ALA A 62 -4.57 -16.12 4.90
CA ALA A 62 -3.67 -17.01 4.17
C ALA A 62 -4.31 -18.36 3.83
N LYS A 63 -5.22 -18.89 4.66
CA LYS A 63 -5.97 -20.12 4.37
C LYS A 63 -6.90 -20.02 3.16
N MET A 64 -7.22 -18.82 2.70
CA MET A 64 -8.02 -18.58 1.49
C MET A 64 -7.20 -18.69 0.21
N VAL A 65 -5.88 -18.81 0.30
CA VAL A 65 -4.99 -18.98 -0.85
C VAL A 65 -4.90 -20.47 -1.21
N GLU A 66 -5.32 -20.79 -2.40
CA GLU A 66 -5.14 -22.12 -3.00
C GLU A 66 -3.92 -22.07 -3.92
N MET A 67 -2.84 -22.79 -3.56
CA MET A 67 -1.60 -22.75 -4.36
C MET A 67 -1.74 -23.34 -5.77
N ALA A 68 -2.76 -24.16 -6.01
CA ALA A 68 -3.02 -24.77 -7.32
C ALA A 68 -3.93 -23.94 -8.23
N LYS A 69 -4.60 -22.91 -7.71
CA LYS A 69 -5.61 -22.15 -8.46
C LYS A 69 -5.68 -20.71 -8.01
N ALA A 70 -5.72 -19.78 -8.98
CA ALA A 70 -5.98 -18.37 -8.68
C ALA A 70 -7.42 -18.15 -8.21
N ASN A 71 -7.62 -17.42 -7.13
CA ASN A 71 -8.94 -17.02 -6.68
C ASN A 71 -9.36 -15.74 -7.42
N CYS A 72 -10.34 -15.85 -8.33
CA CYS A 72 -10.88 -14.72 -9.09
C CYS A 72 -11.98 -13.96 -8.34
N ASP A 73 -12.53 -14.53 -7.26
CA ASP A 73 -13.69 -14.03 -6.54
C ASP A 73 -13.33 -13.50 -5.14
N VAL A 74 -12.20 -12.83 -5.02
CA VAL A 74 -11.81 -12.19 -3.76
C VAL A 74 -12.66 -10.94 -3.55
N LEU A 75 -13.82 -11.13 -2.93
CA LEU A 75 -14.74 -10.06 -2.57
C LEU A 75 -14.29 -9.33 -1.28
N PRO A 76 -14.66 -8.06 -1.17
CA PRO A 76 -15.29 -7.17 -2.13
C PRO A 76 -14.25 -6.31 -2.84
N GLY A 77 -14.22 -6.37 -4.16
CA GLY A 77 -13.36 -5.51 -4.88
C GLY A 77 -14.03 -4.81 -5.99
N GLU A 78 -14.21 -3.76 -6.21
CA GLU A 78 -14.22 -2.83 -7.32
C GLU A 78 -13.67 -1.51 -6.78
N PRO A 79 -12.94 -0.77 -7.51
CA PRO A 79 -13.05 -0.42 -8.90
C PRO A 79 -11.73 -0.47 -9.69
N GLU A 80 -11.84 -0.48 -10.98
CA GLU A 80 -10.77 -0.04 -11.89
C GLU A 80 -10.48 1.44 -11.62
N LEU A 81 -9.43 1.70 -10.85
CA LEU A 81 -8.88 3.04 -10.71
C LEU A 81 -7.71 3.20 -11.68
N PRO A 82 -7.54 4.37 -12.30
CA PRO A 82 -6.45 4.60 -13.22
C PRO A 82 -5.10 4.32 -12.52
N THR A 83 -4.29 3.49 -13.15
CA THR A 83 -3.02 2.97 -12.61
C THR A 83 -1.84 3.92 -12.82
N ARG A 84 -2.05 5.11 -13.35
CA ARG A 84 -0.98 6.09 -13.56
C ARG A 84 -1.00 7.12 -12.44
N GLY A 85 -0.08 6.95 -11.49
CA GLY A 85 0.18 7.92 -10.43
C GLY A 85 1.47 8.68 -10.73
N ASP A 86 1.43 9.99 -10.65
CA ASP A 86 2.60 10.87 -10.74
C ASP A 86 3.08 11.17 -9.32
N THR A 87 4.20 10.58 -8.94
CA THR A 87 4.70 10.61 -7.57
C THR A 87 6.21 10.81 -7.60
N THR A 88 6.72 11.64 -6.70
CA THR A 88 8.16 11.83 -6.49
C THR A 88 8.53 11.41 -5.07
N TYR A 89 9.64 10.68 -4.96
CA TYR A 89 10.23 10.28 -3.69
C TYR A 89 11.64 10.87 -3.57
N LEU A 90 11.99 11.30 -2.36
CA LEU A 90 13.35 11.63 -1.98
C LEU A 90 13.69 11.10 -0.59
N SER A 91 14.97 10.79 -0.39
CA SER A 91 15.54 10.54 0.92
C SER A 91 16.79 11.40 1.14
N VAL A 92 17.00 11.82 2.37
CA VAL A 92 18.16 12.59 2.77
C VAL A 92 18.69 12.03 4.09
N THR A 93 20.02 11.97 4.21
CA THR A 93 20.70 11.57 5.45
C THR A 93 21.79 12.60 5.74
N ASP A 94 21.86 13.06 6.99
CA ASP A 94 22.92 13.96 7.43
C ASP A 94 24.10 13.20 8.07
N SER A 95 25.15 13.94 8.46
CA SER A 95 26.34 13.38 9.09
C SER A 95 26.10 12.78 10.48
N ASP A 96 25.00 13.17 11.13
CA ASP A 96 24.62 12.68 12.47
C ASP A 96 23.74 11.44 12.39
N GLY A 97 23.42 10.99 11.15
CA GLY A 97 22.59 9.82 10.90
C GLY A 97 21.09 10.09 11.00
N ASN A 98 20.66 11.36 11.03
CA ASN A 98 19.25 11.69 10.88
C ASN A 98 18.82 11.41 9.45
N MET A 99 17.63 10.85 9.27
CA MET A 99 17.13 10.45 7.97
C MET A 99 15.73 11.04 7.72
N VAL A 100 15.52 11.49 6.50
CA VAL A 100 14.21 11.91 6.00
C VAL A 100 13.79 10.97 4.87
N SER A 101 12.56 10.48 4.93
CA SER A 101 11.89 9.75 3.85
C SER A 101 10.65 10.55 3.46
N LEU A 102 10.68 11.20 2.31
CA LEU A 102 9.63 12.12 1.85
C LEU A 102 9.07 11.68 0.51
N ILE A 103 7.75 11.68 0.43
CA ILE A 103 7.04 11.39 -0.80
C ILE A 103 5.96 12.46 -1.03
N GLN A 104 5.85 12.93 -2.26
CA GLN A 104 4.80 13.87 -2.67
C GLN A 104 4.16 13.42 -3.98
N SER A 105 2.90 13.77 -4.18
CA SER A 105 2.16 13.32 -5.36
C SER A 105 0.89 14.15 -5.56
N ASN A 106 0.62 14.48 -6.81
CA ASN A 106 -0.67 15.02 -7.23
C ASN A 106 -1.71 13.91 -7.49
N PHE A 107 -1.32 12.64 -7.33
CA PHE A 107 -2.02 11.40 -7.60
C PHE A 107 -2.00 11.04 -9.08
N SER A 108 -2.78 11.68 -9.95
CA SER A 108 -2.76 11.41 -11.39
C SER A 108 -2.27 12.62 -12.15
N GLU A 109 -1.19 12.46 -12.91
CA GLU A 109 -0.61 13.46 -13.81
C GLU A 109 -0.46 14.84 -13.12
N PHE A 110 -1.08 15.88 -13.69
CA PHE A 110 -1.08 17.24 -13.12
C PHE A 110 -2.09 17.46 -11.99
N GLY A 111 -2.59 16.37 -11.39
CA GLY A 111 -3.62 16.42 -10.35
C GLY A 111 -4.96 16.92 -10.89
N SER A 112 -5.57 17.89 -10.22
CA SER A 112 -6.84 18.48 -10.64
C SER A 112 -6.71 19.41 -11.85
N GLY A 113 -5.50 19.77 -12.28
CA GLY A 113 -5.24 20.81 -13.26
C GLY A 113 -5.46 22.24 -12.74
N LEU A 114 -5.82 22.40 -11.47
CA LEU A 114 -6.03 23.69 -10.82
C LEU A 114 -4.79 24.08 -10.02
N VAL A 115 -4.40 25.32 -10.10
CA VAL A 115 -3.35 25.94 -9.26
C VAL A 115 -4.03 26.79 -8.21
N ALA A 116 -3.63 26.61 -6.94
CA ALA A 116 -4.15 27.43 -5.84
C ALA A 116 -3.64 28.86 -5.98
N ASP A 117 -4.54 29.84 -5.99
CA ASP A 117 -4.21 31.23 -6.18
C ASP A 117 -3.16 31.74 -5.18
N GLY A 118 -2.14 32.43 -5.68
CA GLY A 118 -1.08 32.99 -4.88
C GLY A 118 -0.06 32.02 -4.29
N THR A 119 -0.18 30.70 -4.55
CA THR A 119 0.69 29.69 -3.96
C THR A 119 1.68 29.06 -4.93
N GLY A 120 1.35 29.02 -6.22
CA GLY A 120 2.18 28.44 -7.27
C GLY A 120 2.23 26.90 -7.30
N PHE A 121 1.41 26.18 -6.53
CA PHE A 121 1.33 24.73 -6.58
C PHE A 121 0.00 24.21 -7.12
N ALA A 122 0.07 23.09 -7.83
CA ALA A 122 -1.11 22.40 -8.35
C ALA A 122 -1.82 21.59 -7.24
N LEU A 123 -3.14 21.63 -7.24
CA LEU A 123 -3.96 20.82 -6.32
C LEU A 123 -4.05 19.38 -6.81
N HIS A 124 -3.83 18.43 -5.91
CA HIS A 124 -3.95 17.01 -6.21
C HIS A 124 -5.41 16.60 -6.50
N ASN A 125 -5.60 15.51 -7.23
CA ASN A 125 -6.92 14.96 -7.57
C ASN A 125 -7.32 13.71 -6.74
N ARG A 126 -6.75 13.51 -5.56
CA ARG A 126 -7.06 12.36 -4.69
C ARG A 126 -8.50 12.34 -4.18
N GLY A 127 -9.22 13.44 -4.29
CA GLY A 127 -10.66 13.47 -3.99
C GLY A 127 -11.47 12.46 -4.81
N GLY A 128 -10.99 12.08 -6.00
CA GLY A 128 -11.59 11.01 -6.80
C GLY A 128 -11.51 9.62 -6.16
N LEU A 129 -10.75 9.46 -5.07
CA LEU A 129 -10.68 8.20 -4.31
C LEU A 129 -11.79 8.06 -3.25
N PHE A 130 -12.57 9.09 -2.99
CA PHE A 130 -13.75 8.95 -2.14
C PHE A 130 -14.80 8.05 -2.78
N SER A 131 -15.51 7.31 -1.93
CA SER A 131 -16.68 6.55 -2.35
C SER A 131 -17.93 7.42 -2.34
N VAL A 132 -18.82 7.21 -3.31
CA VAL A 132 -20.18 7.79 -3.33
C VAL A 132 -21.19 6.90 -2.60
N ASP A 133 -20.80 5.68 -2.23
CA ASP A 133 -21.61 4.77 -1.42
C ASP A 133 -21.76 5.34 0.00
N PRO A 134 -23.01 5.59 0.48
CA PRO A 134 -23.25 6.14 1.80
C PRO A 134 -22.80 5.23 2.95
N ASP A 135 -22.68 3.93 2.72
CA ASP A 135 -22.26 2.94 3.71
C ASP A 135 -20.75 2.71 3.72
N SER A 136 -20.03 3.30 2.76
CA SER A 136 -18.58 3.19 2.71
C SER A 136 -17.92 3.98 3.84
N PRO A 137 -16.94 3.39 4.57
CA PRO A 137 -16.09 4.13 5.49
C PRO A 137 -15.36 5.31 4.81
N ASN A 138 -15.03 5.17 3.52
CA ASN A 138 -14.36 6.18 2.70
C ASN A 138 -15.34 7.06 1.90
N LYS A 139 -16.60 7.17 2.32
CA LYS A 139 -17.57 8.07 1.66
C LYS A 139 -17.14 9.53 1.72
N LEU A 140 -17.53 10.28 0.70
CA LEU A 140 -17.26 11.71 0.60
C LEU A 140 -17.88 12.47 1.79
N ALA A 141 -17.09 13.32 2.45
CA ALA A 141 -17.55 14.21 3.50
C ALA A 141 -16.64 15.45 3.59
N GLY A 142 -17.18 16.55 4.08
CA GLY A 142 -16.40 17.76 4.34
C GLY A 142 -15.29 17.53 5.37
N HIS A 143 -14.14 18.20 5.19
CA HIS A 143 -12.95 18.11 6.08
C HIS A 143 -12.35 16.70 6.24
N LYS A 144 -12.73 15.75 5.42
CA LYS A 144 -12.29 14.36 5.45
C LYS A 144 -11.17 14.11 4.45
N ARG A 145 -10.18 13.31 4.86
CA ARG A 145 -9.11 12.84 3.98
C ARG A 145 -9.59 11.62 3.17
N PRO A 146 -9.31 11.56 1.85
CA PRO A 146 -9.59 10.37 1.04
C PRO A 146 -8.64 9.22 1.38
N LEU A 147 -8.94 8.03 0.89
CA LEU A 147 -7.98 6.93 0.84
C LEU A 147 -6.66 7.43 0.23
N HIS A 148 -5.54 7.10 0.86
CA HIS A 148 -4.21 7.56 0.47
C HIS A 148 -3.34 6.41 -0.01
N THR A 149 -2.48 6.67 -1.00
CA THR A 149 -1.60 5.67 -1.60
C THR A 149 -0.12 5.92 -1.36
N ILE A 150 0.27 7.11 -0.86
CA ILE A 150 1.68 7.46 -0.64
C ILE A 150 2.20 6.84 0.66
N ILE A 151 3.37 6.19 0.56
CA ILE A 151 3.96 5.40 1.64
C ILE A 151 5.47 5.71 1.70
N PRO A 152 5.92 6.76 2.41
CA PRO A 152 7.34 6.88 2.74
C PRO A 152 7.67 5.85 3.82
N GLY A 153 8.77 5.12 3.67
CA GLY A 153 9.12 4.02 4.55
C GLY A 153 10.52 4.11 5.15
N PHE A 154 10.68 3.46 6.29
CA PHE A 154 11.98 3.14 6.89
C PHE A 154 12.05 1.66 7.22
N MET A 155 13.24 1.10 7.07
CA MET A 155 13.56 -0.25 7.50
C MET A 155 14.86 -0.23 8.31
N THR A 156 14.92 -1.04 9.36
CA THR A 156 16.10 -1.17 10.20
C THR A 156 16.47 -2.63 10.37
N ASN A 157 17.77 -2.93 10.32
CA ASN A 157 18.32 -4.24 10.64
C ASN A 157 19.63 -4.05 11.41
N GLY A 158 19.58 -4.21 12.72
CA GLY A 158 20.73 -3.90 13.58
C GLY A 158 21.13 -2.43 13.46
N GLN A 159 22.33 -2.18 12.90
CA GLN A 159 22.85 -0.82 12.69
C GLN A 159 22.47 -0.24 11.32
N GLU A 160 21.99 -1.08 10.43
CA GLU A 160 21.58 -0.61 9.11
C GLU A 160 20.22 0.10 9.19
N ARG A 161 20.14 1.22 8.49
CA ARG A 161 18.91 2.01 8.37
C ARG A 161 18.70 2.36 6.90
N ILE A 162 17.53 2.08 6.39
CA ILE A 162 17.17 2.30 5.00
C ILE A 162 15.92 3.17 4.94
N ALA A 163 16.02 4.33 4.32
CA ALA A 163 14.86 5.12 3.90
C ALA A 163 14.49 4.71 2.47
N PHE A 164 13.23 4.40 2.23
CA PHE A 164 12.78 3.98 0.91
C PHE A 164 11.37 4.46 0.58
N GLY A 165 11.08 4.56 -0.69
CA GLY A 165 9.76 4.89 -1.22
C GLY A 165 9.66 4.51 -2.68
N ILE A 166 8.47 4.13 -3.10
CA ILE A 166 8.18 3.67 -4.46
C ILE A 166 7.00 4.46 -4.99
N MET A 167 7.06 4.84 -6.27
CA MET A 167 6.03 5.60 -6.95
C MET A 167 5.00 4.65 -7.59
N GLY A 168 3.87 5.20 -8.09
CA GLY A 168 2.90 4.47 -8.89
C GLY A 168 1.55 4.23 -8.24
N GLY A 169 1.05 5.16 -7.42
CA GLY A 169 -0.30 5.09 -6.83
C GLY A 169 -0.50 3.81 -6.02
N PHE A 170 -1.49 3.00 -6.38
CA PHE A 170 -1.77 1.73 -5.69
C PHE A 170 -0.66 0.67 -5.81
N ASN A 171 0.26 0.81 -6.77
CA ASN A 171 1.42 -0.07 -6.86
C ASN A 171 2.34 0.04 -5.63
N GLN A 172 2.34 1.16 -4.93
CA GLN A 172 3.26 1.43 -3.83
C GLN A 172 3.24 0.33 -2.75
N ALA A 173 2.07 -0.04 -2.24
CA ALA A 173 1.96 -1.04 -1.17
C ALA A 173 2.49 -2.42 -1.61
N GLN A 174 2.21 -2.82 -2.84
CA GLN A 174 2.71 -4.08 -3.41
C GLN A 174 4.22 -4.05 -3.60
N ALA A 175 4.74 -2.99 -4.21
CA ALA A 175 6.16 -2.88 -4.51
C ALA A 175 7.01 -2.75 -3.23
N HIS A 176 6.50 -2.04 -2.20
CA HIS A 176 7.10 -2.01 -0.87
C HIS A 176 7.17 -3.41 -0.25
N ALA A 177 6.10 -4.21 -0.37
CA ALA A 177 6.11 -5.58 0.13
C ALA A 177 7.16 -6.44 -0.59
N GLN A 178 7.30 -6.31 -1.91
CA GLN A 178 8.33 -6.99 -2.68
C GLN A 178 9.74 -6.54 -2.28
N PHE A 179 9.95 -5.23 -2.11
CA PHE A 179 11.23 -4.69 -1.65
C PHE A 179 11.62 -5.25 -0.28
N CYS A 180 10.70 -5.27 0.69
CA CYS A 180 10.95 -5.85 2.00
C CYS A 180 11.32 -7.33 1.91
N LEU A 181 10.62 -8.12 1.09
CA LEU A 181 10.92 -9.55 0.91
C LEU A 181 12.29 -9.77 0.28
N LEU A 182 12.65 -9.00 -0.75
CA LEU A 182 13.96 -9.09 -1.40
C LEU A 182 15.10 -8.76 -0.44
N TYR A 183 14.92 -7.72 0.37
CA TYR A 183 15.94 -7.32 1.33
C TYR A 183 16.10 -8.37 2.44
N THR A 184 15.00 -8.86 3.01
CA THR A 184 15.04 -9.84 4.10
C THR A 184 15.49 -11.23 3.65
N SER A 185 15.21 -11.62 2.39
CA SER A 185 15.64 -12.93 1.85
C SER A 185 17.08 -12.98 1.39
N ARG A 186 17.75 -11.82 1.20
CA ARG A 186 19.20 -11.75 0.85
C ARG A 186 20.11 -11.67 2.06
N CYS A 187 19.56 -11.49 3.24
CA CYS A 187 20.33 -11.46 4.50
C CYS A 187 20.41 -12.84 5.19
N VAL A 188 20.24 -13.92 4.43
CA VAL A 188 20.45 -15.30 4.87
C VAL A 188 21.61 -15.91 4.14
#